data_531b409cb874a247fe7e71b551f53990
#
_entry.id   531b409cb874a247fe7e71b551f53990
#
_cell.length_a   1.000
_cell.length_b   1.000
_cell.length_c   1.000
_cell.angle_alpha   90.00
_cell.angle_beta   90.00
_cell.angle_gamma   90.00
#
_symmetry.space_group_name_H-M   'P 1'
#
loop_
_entity.id
_entity.type
_entity.pdbx_description
1 polymer ?
#
loop_
_entity_poly.entity_id
_entity_poly.type
_entity_poly.pdbx_seq_one_letter_code
_entity_poly.pdbx_strand_id
1 'polypeptide(L)'
;MTEKQQIKLVVFDWAGTTTDFGSQAPVDVFDRTFRQKGLVFTKDEINAPMGMEKKAHITSMLSTERGRQLWQETYSRSWNEDDIEEVYQCFEANLRTVVAEYAKLIPGVKETVDKLREMGLKIGSTTGYTAEIMQYVLPVAKKQGYEPDCCVTPDVTEYSRPTPFMVFECMRRLNVFPPKLVVKAGDTVMDILEGKNAGAWSVGIIKGSSVVGLSEAEYNALGEAECKELHEKARKIYMEAGADYVIEDITELPEVIAKINAELAK
;
A
#
# COMPACT_ATOMS: atom_id res chain seq x y z
N MET A 1 21.51 32.76 -4.83
CA MET A 1 21.04 31.77 -5.79
C MET A 1 19.99 30.95 -5.06
N THR A 2 18.72 31.05 -5.44
CA THR A 2 17.67 30.20 -4.89
C THR A 2 17.97 28.75 -5.32
N GLU A 3 18.18 27.88 -4.34
CA GLU A 3 18.40 26.45 -4.60
C GLU A 3 17.20 25.93 -5.44
N LYS A 4 17.48 25.29 -6.58
CA LYS A 4 16.42 24.73 -7.43
C LYS A 4 15.60 23.76 -6.60
N GLN A 5 14.30 24.01 -6.53
CA GLN A 5 13.39 23.09 -5.84
C GLN A 5 13.29 21.80 -6.63
N GLN A 6 13.61 20.69 -5.99
CA GLN A 6 13.59 19.34 -6.58
C GLN A 6 13.05 18.35 -5.55
N ILE A 7 12.45 17.26 -6.00
CA ILE A 7 12.05 16.18 -5.14
C ILE A 7 13.26 15.67 -4.36
N LYS A 8 13.08 15.44 -3.06
CA LYS A 8 14.11 14.99 -2.12
C LYS A 8 13.76 13.68 -1.42
N LEU A 9 12.49 13.25 -1.48
CA LEU A 9 12.02 12.06 -0.79
C LEU A 9 10.93 11.36 -1.62
N VAL A 10 11.06 10.06 -1.73
CA VAL A 10 9.97 9.17 -2.14
C VAL A 10 9.53 8.34 -0.95
N VAL A 11 8.23 8.31 -0.67
CA VAL A 11 7.61 7.47 0.36
C VAL A 11 6.81 6.38 -0.33
N PHE A 12 7.30 5.15 -0.26
CA PHE A 12 6.65 3.98 -0.84
C PHE A 12 5.67 3.33 0.12
N ASP A 13 4.64 2.69 -0.43
CA ASP A 13 3.93 1.60 0.23
C ASP A 13 4.71 0.27 0.09
N TRP A 14 4.20 -0.79 0.73
CA TRP A 14 4.82 -2.11 0.76
C TRP A 14 4.08 -3.12 -0.11
N ALA A 15 3.04 -3.77 0.41
CA ALA A 15 2.33 -4.85 -0.27
C ALA A 15 1.58 -4.33 -1.50
N GLY A 16 1.87 -4.87 -2.67
CA GLY A 16 1.30 -4.39 -3.94
C GLY A 16 2.10 -3.27 -4.62
N THR A 17 3.09 -2.68 -3.90
CA THR A 17 3.93 -1.59 -4.40
C THR A 17 5.39 -2.00 -4.51
N THR A 18 6.00 -2.39 -3.39
CA THR A 18 7.42 -2.80 -3.33
C THR A 18 7.62 -4.29 -3.09
N THR A 19 6.69 -4.92 -2.40
CA THR A 19 6.67 -6.36 -2.11
C THR A 19 5.29 -6.93 -2.41
N ASP A 20 5.17 -8.26 -2.42
CA ASP A 20 3.89 -8.97 -2.48
C ASP A 20 3.06 -8.57 -3.70
N PHE A 21 3.47 -9.02 -4.88
CA PHE A 21 2.79 -8.74 -6.14
C PHE A 21 1.29 -9.09 -6.06
N GLY A 22 0.43 -8.09 -6.31
CA GLY A 22 -1.03 -8.21 -6.21
C GLY A 22 -1.58 -8.16 -4.79
N SER A 23 -0.72 -7.85 -3.79
CA SER A 23 -1.11 -7.79 -2.37
C SER A 23 -1.85 -9.06 -1.90
N GLN A 24 -1.26 -10.22 -2.20
CA GLN A 24 -1.90 -11.53 -1.96
C GLN A 24 -1.90 -11.93 -0.48
N ALA A 25 -0.83 -11.58 0.28
CA ALA A 25 -0.74 -11.95 1.69
C ALA A 25 -1.92 -11.44 2.52
N PRO A 26 -2.30 -10.15 2.47
CA PRO A 26 -3.47 -9.69 3.21
C PRO A 26 -4.75 -10.40 2.81
N VAL A 27 -4.96 -10.64 1.50
CA VAL A 27 -6.17 -11.29 0.99
C VAL A 27 -6.30 -12.71 1.51
N ASP A 28 -5.23 -13.51 1.41
CA ASP A 28 -5.21 -14.89 1.89
C ASP A 28 -5.42 -14.95 3.41
N VAL A 29 -4.80 -14.03 4.15
CA VAL A 29 -4.93 -13.98 5.61
C VAL A 29 -6.33 -13.55 6.02
N PHE A 30 -6.94 -12.57 5.36
CA PHE A 30 -8.33 -12.20 5.62
C PHE A 30 -9.29 -13.34 5.31
N ASP A 31 -9.17 -13.99 4.14
CA ASP A 31 -10.03 -15.12 3.78
C ASP A 31 -9.92 -16.25 4.82
N ARG A 32 -8.68 -16.65 5.17
CA ARG A 32 -8.43 -17.65 6.21
C ARG A 32 -9.05 -17.26 7.56
N THR A 33 -8.84 -16.00 7.98
CA THR A 33 -9.34 -15.49 9.25
C THR A 33 -10.85 -15.51 9.30
N PHE A 34 -11.52 -14.99 8.29
CA PHE A 34 -12.98 -14.99 8.25
C PHE A 34 -13.55 -16.41 8.15
N ARG A 35 -12.94 -17.31 7.37
CA ARG A 35 -13.35 -18.72 7.33
C ARG A 35 -13.20 -19.43 8.69
N GLN A 36 -12.14 -19.15 9.45
CA GLN A 36 -12.00 -19.67 10.81
C GLN A 36 -13.10 -19.16 11.76
N LYS A 37 -13.69 -18.02 11.46
CA LYS A 37 -14.85 -17.44 12.16
C LYS A 37 -16.19 -17.86 11.54
N GLY A 38 -16.21 -18.76 10.56
CA GLY A 38 -17.43 -19.22 9.88
C GLY A 38 -18.01 -18.24 8.88
N LEU A 39 -17.25 -17.18 8.50
CA LEU A 39 -17.67 -16.13 7.58
C LEU A 39 -16.99 -16.33 6.22
N VAL A 40 -17.74 -16.20 5.12
CA VAL A 40 -17.19 -16.34 3.77
C VAL A 40 -17.43 -15.06 2.97
N PHE A 41 -16.34 -14.35 2.69
CA PHE A 41 -16.32 -13.18 1.82
C PHE A 41 -15.68 -13.52 0.47
N THR A 42 -16.05 -12.77 -0.57
CA THR A 42 -15.40 -12.86 -1.88
C THR A 42 -14.07 -12.10 -1.87
N LYS A 43 -13.18 -12.40 -2.83
CA LYS A 43 -11.92 -11.68 -3.03
C LYS A 43 -12.14 -10.17 -3.25
N ASP A 44 -13.19 -9.81 -4.00
CA ASP A 44 -13.52 -8.40 -4.26
C ASP A 44 -13.97 -7.66 -2.98
N GLU A 45 -14.75 -8.32 -2.13
CA GLU A 45 -15.17 -7.75 -0.84
C GLU A 45 -13.99 -7.55 0.10
N ILE A 46 -13.02 -8.48 0.10
CA ILE A 46 -11.78 -8.36 0.88
C ILE A 46 -10.90 -7.23 0.33
N ASN A 47 -10.82 -7.07 -0.99
CA ASN A 47 -9.99 -6.05 -1.62
C ASN A 47 -10.56 -4.63 -1.52
N ALA A 48 -11.87 -4.45 -1.40
CA ALA A 48 -12.51 -3.14 -1.40
C ALA A 48 -11.90 -2.14 -0.37
N PRO A 49 -11.67 -2.52 0.91
CA PRO A 49 -11.02 -1.65 1.90
C PRO A 49 -9.49 -1.82 1.96
N MET A 50 -8.83 -2.39 0.94
CA MET A 50 -7.39 -2.59 0.95
C MET A 50 -6.62 -1.27 1.09
N GLY A 51 -5.50 -1.33 1.83
CA GLY A 51 -4.70 -0.14 2.15
C GLY A 51 -5.07 0.54 3.48
N MET A 52 -6.25 0.25 4.05
CA MET A 52 -6.62 0.69 5.40
C MET A 52 -5.76 -0.02 6.47
N GLU A 53 -5.72 0.57 7.66
CA GLU A 53 -5.25 -0.14 8.87
C GLU A 53 -6.11 -1.41 9.09
N LYS A 54 -5.49 -2.52 9.56
CA LYS A 54 -6.12 -3.85 9.49
C LYS A 54 -7.38 -4.01 10.34
N LYS A 55 -7.42 -3.38 11.50
CA LYS A 55 -8.60 -3.38 12.37
C LYS A 55 -9.75 -2.56 11.75
N ALA A 56 -9.42 -1.40 11.17
CA ALA A 56 -10.37 -0.60 10.42
C ALA A 56 -10.89 -1.34 9.16
N HIS A 57 -10.04 -2.11 8.50
CA HIS A 57 -10.42 -2.97 7.38
C HIS A 57 -11.46 -4.02 7.81
N ILE A 58 -11.20 -4.77 8.91
CA ILE A 58 -12.14 -5.75 9.48
C ILE A 58 -13.48 -5.07 9.80
N THR A 59 -13.44 -3.94 10.50
CA THR A 59 -14.63 -3.16 10.86
C THR A 59 -15.41 -2.74 9.62
N SER A 60 -14.73 -2.25 8.59
CA SER A 60 -15.35 -1.87 7.32
C SER A 60 -16.08 -3.05 6.68
N MET A 61 -15.45 -4.21 6.59
CA MET A 61 -16.05 -5.42 5.99
C MET A 61 -17.29 -5.88 6.78
N LEU A 62 -17.21 -5.97 8.09
CA LEU A 62 -18.31 -6.39 8.96
C LEU A 62 -19.45 -5.35 9.03
N SER A 63 -19.17 -4.08 8.70
CA SER A 63 -20.17 -3.00 8.64
C SER A 63 -20.94 -2.96 7.33
N THR A 64 -20.56 -3.71 6.30
CA THR A 64 -21.34 -3.84 5.09
C THR A 64 -22.68 -4.54 5.37
N GLU A 65 -23.67 -4.38 4.48
CA GLU A 65 -24.93 -5.09 4.61
C GLU A 65 -24.70 -6.62 4.67
N ARG A 66 -23.89 -7.13 3.73
CA ARG A 66 -23.53 -8.55 3.68
C ARG A 66 -22.73 -8.99 4.91
N GLY A 67 -21.77 -8.20 5.39
CA GLY A 67 -20.99 -8.51 6.59
C GLY A 67 -21.86 -8.66 7.84
N ARG A 68 -22.81 -7.74 8.04
CA ARG A 68 -23.81 -7.83 9.12
C ARG A 68 -24.69 -9.06 9.00
N GLN A 69 -25.14 -9.37 7.78
CA GLN A 69 -25.95 -10.55 7.54
C GLN A 69 -25.19 -11.84 7.85
N LEU A 70 -23.98 -12.01 7.32
CA LEU A 70 -23.12 -13.18 7.57
C LEU A 70 -22.87 -13.37 9.08
N TRP A 71 -22.58 -12.28 9.79
CA TRP A 71 -22.35 -12.31 11.23
C TRP A 71 -23.61 -12.76 11.99
N GLN A 72 -24.78 -12.18 11.64
CA GLN A 72 -26.05 -12.53 12.25
C GLN A 72 -26.45 -13.99 12.01
N GLU A 73 -26.20 -14.51 10.80
CA GLU A 73 -26.47 -15.91 10.44
C GLU A 73 -25.56 -16.88 11.23
N THR A 74 -24.28 -16.49 11.44
CA THR A 74 -23.29 -17.33 12.11
C THR A 74 -23.45 -17.31 13.64
N TYR A 75 -23.65 -16.14 14.23
CA TYR A 75 -23.61 -15.94 15.68
C TYR A 75 -24.97 -15.60 16.32
N SER A 76 -26.04 -15.45 15.52
CA SER A 76 -27.40 -15.10 15.96
C SER A 76 -27.49 -13.79 16.76
N ARG A 77 -26.54 -12.88 16.56
CA ARG A 77 -26.47 -11.55 17.18
C ARG A 77 -25.66 -10.58 16.30
N SER A 78 -25.78 -9.29 16.57
CA SER A 78 -24.88 -8.29 15.97
C SER A 78 -23.46 -8.42 16.55
N TRP A 79 -22.45 -8.02 15.76
CA TRP A 79 -21.07 -7.89 16.24
C TRP A 79 -20.89 -6.66 17.14
N ASN A 80 -19.86 -6.67 17.96
CA ASN A 80 -19.42 -5.58 18.83
C ASN A 80 -17.90 -5.39 18.76
N GLU A 81 -17.34 -4.46 19.53
CA GLU A 81 -15.91 -4.15 19.54
C GLU A 81 -15.02 -5.33 19.98
N ASP A 82 -15.50 -6.15 20.91
CA ASP A 82 -14.75 -7.34 21.36
C ASP A 82 -14.63 -8.37 20.24
N ASP A 83 -15.67 -8.50 19.41
CA ASP A 83 -15.65 -9.37 18.22
C ASP A 83 -14.66 -8.88 17.18
N ILE A 84 -14.59 -7.56 16.94
CA ILE A 84 -13.59 -6.95 16.05
C ILE A 84 -12.18 -7.27 16.56
N GLU A 85 -11.95 -7.11 17.85
CA GLU A 85 -10.66 -7.43 18.48
C GLU A 85 -10.31 -8.91 18.30
N GLU A 86 -11.25 -9.81 18.53
CA GLU A 86 -11.02 -11.26 18.39
C GLU A 86 -10.69 -11.65 16.93
N VAL A 87 -11.38 -11.06 15.95
CA VAL A 87 -11.08 -11.26 14.52
C VAL A 87 -9.71 -10.71 14.18
N TYR A 88 -9.36 -9.53 14.71
CA TYR A 88 -8.06 -8.89 14.48
C TYR A 88 -6.91 -9.72 15.05
N GLN A 89 -7.03 -10.24 16.28
CA GLN A 89 -6.02 -11.12 16.88
C GLN A 89 -5.83 -12.41 16.06
N CYS A 90 -6.92 -12.97 15.55
CA CYS A 90 -6.86 -14.12 14.66
C CYS A 90 -6.15 -13.78 13.34
N PHE A 91 -6.43 -12.60 12.76
CA PHE A 91 -5.74 -12.09 11.57
C PHE A 91 -4.24 -11.94 11.81
N GLU A 92 -3.82 -11.31 12.91
CA GLU A 92 -2.41 -11.13 13.24
C GLU A 92 -1.68 -12.47 13.41
N ALA A 93 -2.30 -13.43 14.11
CA ALA A 93 -1.74 -14.77 14.28
C ALA A 93 -1.53 -15.46 12.93
N ASN A 94 -2.50 -15.38 12.02
CA ASN A 94 -2.38 -15.94 10.67
C ASN A 94 -1.30 -15.22 9.86
N LEU A 95 -1.26 -13.89 9.91
CA LEU A 95 -0.31 -13.09 9.15
C LEU A 95 1.15 -13.38 9.51
N ARG A 96 1.46 -13.50 10.82
CA ARG A 96 2.81 -13.85 11.30
C ARG A 96 3.35 -15.15 10.69
N THR A 97 2.48 -16.09 10.33
CA THR A 97 2.90 -17.38 9.79
C THR A 97 3.30 -17.34 8.32
N VAL A 98 2.81 -16.35 7.56
CA VAL A 98 2.95 -16.34 6.10
C VAL A 98 3.60 -15.08 5.53
N VAL A 99 3.59 -13.96 6.26
CA VAL A 99 3.99 -12.65 5.72
C VAL A 99 5.42 -12.62 5.16
N ALA A 100 6.34 -13.39 5.74
CA ALA A 100 7.71 -13.47 5.26
C ALA A 100 7.82 -14.14 3.86
N GLU A 101 6.92 -15.05 3.54
CA GLU A 101 6.88 -15.74 2.23
C GLU A 101 6.40 -14.77 1.13
N TYR A 102 5.53 -13.83 1.48
CA TYR A 102 5.02 -12.79 0.59
C TYR A 102 5.93 -11.55 0.49
N ALA A 103 6.96 -11.43 1.33
CA ALA A 103 7.89 -10.29 1.29
C ALA A 103 8.91 -10.35 0.13
N LYS A 104 8.55 -11.02 -0.98
CA LYS A 104 9.30 -11.01 -2.23
C LYS A 104 9.15 -9.66 -2.90
N LEU A 105 10.27 -9.08 -3.38
CA LEU A 105 10.22 -7.81 -4.11
C LEU A 105 9.47 -7.96 -5.43
N ILE A 106 8.67 -6.94 -5.74
CA ILE A 106 8.07 -6.78 -7.06
C ILE A 106 9.19 -6.48 -8.07
N PRO A 107 9.14 -7.08 -9.28
CA PRO A 107 10.13 -6.80 -10.32
C PRO A 107 10.31 -5.31 -10.59
N GLY A 108 11.57 -4.87 -10.74
CA GLY A 108 11.92 -3.47 -11.00
C GLY A 108 12.09 -2.58 -9.74
N VAL A 109 11.69 -3.05 -8.56
CA VAL A 109 11.77 -2.25 -7.32
C VAL A 109 13.22 -1.91 -6.96
N LYS A 110 14.10 -2.92 -6.95
CA LYS A 110 15.50 -2.70 -6.56
C LYS A 110 16.17 -1.71 -7.50
N GLU A 111 16.05 -1.92 -8.79
CA GLU A 111 16.65 -1.09 -9.84
C GLU A 111 16.13 0.35 -9.77
N THR A 112 14.82 0.51 -9.52
CA THR A 112 14.20 1.82 -9.37
C THR A 112 14.72 2.55 -8.15
N VAL A 113 14.77 1.88 -6.99
CA VAL A 113 15.27 2.47 -5.74
C VAL A 113 16.75 2.86 -5.86
N ASP A 114 17.58 2.01 -6.47
CA ASP A 114 18.98 2.33 -6.74
C ASP A 114 19.11 3.60 -7.59
N LYS A 115 18.33 3.70 -8.68
CA LYS A 115 18.32 4.88 -9.55
C LYS A 115 17.83 6.15 -8.83
N LEU A 116 16.81 6.03 -7.98
CA LEU A 116 16.35 7.17 -7.16
C LEU A 116 17.42 7.63 -6.16
N ARG A 117 18.16 6.70 -5.55
CA ARG A 117 19.30 7.02 -4.68
C ARG A 117 20.45 7.68 -5.44
N GLU A 118 20.76 7.22 -6.67
CA GLU A 118 21.72 7.88 -7.56
C GLU A 118 21.30 9.32 -7.92
N MET A 119 20.00 9.59 -8.01
CA MET A 119 19.45 10.94 -8.18
C MET A 119 19.50 11.79 -6.89
N GLY A 120 20.00 11.23 -5.78
CA GLY A 120 20.13 11.91 -4.48
C GLY A 120 18.86 11.95 -3.63
N LEU A 121 17.87 11.10 -3.93
CA LEU A 121 16.63 11.04 -3.17
C LEU A 121 16.77 10.14 -1.95
N LYS A 122 16.08 10.50 -0.88
CA LYS A 122 15.84 9.66 0.29
C LYS A 122 14.63 8.75 0.02
N ILE A 123 14.65 7.57 0.64
CA ILE A 123 13.60 6.56 0.49
C ILE A 123 12.93 6.33 1.84
N GLY A 124 11.72 6.79 1.99
CA GLY A 124 10.85 6.46 3.12
C GLY A 124 9.85 5.38 2.75
N SER A 125 9.18 4.83 3.74
CA SER A 125 8.03 3.97 3.50
C SER A 125 6.96 4.11 4.59
N THR A 126 5.70 3.92 4.19
CA THR A 126 4.54 3.77 5.08
C THR A 126 3.84 2.46 4.78
N THR A 127 3.11 1.90 5.72
CA THR A 127 2.42 0.62 5.55
C THR A 127 1.17 0.55 6.42
N GLY A 128 0.24 -0.33 6.06
CA GLY A 128 -0.88 -0.71 6.93
C GLY A 128 -0.53 -1.82 7.93
N TYR A 129 0.68 -2.38 7.86
CA TYR A 129 1.17 -3.36 8.83
C TYR A 129 1.71 -2.69 10.08
N THR A 130 1.55 -3.34 11.24
CA THR A 130 2.15 -2.91 12.51
C THR A 130 3.67 -3.10 12.50
N ALA A 131 4.36 -2.42 13.43
CA ALA A 131 5.81 -2.58 13.60
C ALA A 131 6.19 -4.04 13.90
N GLU A 132 5.34 -4.79 14.62
CA GLU A 132 5.54 -6.20 14.89
C GLU A 132 5.56 -7.04 13.61
N ILE A 133 4.60 -6.83 12.71
CA ILE A 133 4.56 -7.53 11.42
C ILE A 133 5.75 -7.15 10.54
N MET A 134 6.12 -5.88 10.53
CA MET A 134 7.26 -5.40 9.74
C MET A 134 8.60 -6.01 10.17
N GLN A 135 8.73 -6.55 11.39
CA GLN A 135 9.92 -7.30 11.81
C GLN A 135 10.16 -8.57 10.98
N TYR A 136 9.11 -9.14 10.37
CA TYR A 136 9.22 -10.30 9.49
C TYR A 136 9.46 -9.88 8.02
N VAL A 137 8.93 -8.75 7.59
CA VAL A 137 9.02 -8.26 6.20
C VAL A 137 10.36 -7.59 5.90
N LEU A 138 10.78 -6.65 6.76
CA LEU A 138 11.99 -5.84 6.56
C LEU A 138 13.27 -6.67 6.30
N PRO A 139 13.56 -7.73 7.08
CA PRO A 139 14.77 -8.51 6.86
C PRO A 139 14.78 -9.26 5.52
N VAL A 140 13.60 -9.68 5.05
CA VAL A 140 13.46 -10.41 3.79
C VAL A 140 13.64 -9.47 2.60
N ALA A 141 13.02 -8.28 2.65
CA ALA A 141 13.20 -7.24 1.63
C ALA A 141 14.64 -6.74 1.57
N LYS A 142 15.28 -6.51 2.73
CA LYS A 142 16.70 -6.11 2.83
C LYS A 142 17.64 -7.11 2.16
N LYS A 143 17.43 -8.41 2.37
CA LYS A 143 18.23 -9.47 1.71
C LYS A 143 18.11 -9.44 0.19
N GLN A 144 17.01 -8.92 -0.33
CA GLN A 144 16.76 -8.76 -1.77
C GLN A 144 17.24 -7.39 -2.31
N GLY A 145 17.77 -6.51 -1.45
CA GLY A 145 18.34 -5.21 -1.83
C GLY A 145 17.40 -4.01 -1.66
N TYR A 146 16.25 -4.17 -0.99
CA TYR A 146 15.37 -3.06 -0.65
C TYR A 146 15.40 -2.77 0.85
N GLU A 147 15.96 -1.63 1.21
CA GLU A 147 16.02 -1.12 2.58
C GLU A 147 15.70 0.38 2.56
N PRO A 148 14.48 0.82 2.92
CA PRO A 148 14.17 2.23 3.02
C PRO A 148 14.93 2.89 4.18
N ASP A 149 15.20 4.20 4.06
CA ASP A 149 15.90 4.99 5.10
C ASP A 149 15.05 5.16 6.37
N CYS A 150 13.72 5.02 6.23
CA CYS A 150 12.79 4.83 7.34
C CYS A 150 11.55 4.06 6.91
N CYS A 151 10.97 3.31 7.85
CA CYS A 151 9.65 2.71 7.73
C CYS A 151 8.76 3.24 8.86
N VAL A 152 7.56 3.74 8.52
CA VAL A 152 6.58 4.25 9.49
C VAL A 152 5.33 3.39 9.41
N THR A 153 4.90 2.93 10.57
CA THR A 153 3.77 2.03 10.77
C THR A 153 2.63 2.75 11.52
N PRO A 154 1.36 2.29 11.45
CA PRO A 154 0.23 2.96 12.10
C PRO A 154 0.38 3.14 13.60
N ASP A 155 1.03 2.21 14.29
CA ASP A 155 1.29 2.25 15.74
C ASP A 155 2.25 3.37 16.17
N VAL A 156 2.90 4.06 15.23
CA VAL A 156 3.78 5.20 15.50
C VAL A 156 3.01 6.53 15.54
N THR A 157 1.89 6.64 14.81
CA THR A 157 1.23 7.92 14.52
C THR A 157 -0.18 8.06 15.08
N GLU A 158 -0.67 7.10 15.86
CA GLU A 158 -2.05 7.05 16.39
C GLU A 158 -3.14 6.96 15.29
N TYR A 159 -2.94 7.65 14.16
CA TYR A 159 -3.87 7.66 13.03
C TYR A 159 -3.20 7.13 11.76
N SER A 160 -3.89 6.17 11.10
CA SER A 160 -3.47 5.55 9.85
C SER A 160 -3.97 6.33 8.63
N ARG A 161 -3.69 5.80 7.44
CA ARG A 161 -4.27 6.28 6.17
C ARG A 161 -5.79 6.38 6.24
N PRO A 162 -6.39 7.38 5.61
CA PRO A 162 -5.81 8.34 4.67
C PRO A 162 -5.22 9.60 5.33
N THR A 163 -4.97 9.61 6.66
CA THR A 163 -4.34 10.76 7.31
C THR A 163 -2.89 10.92 6.85
N PRO A 164 -2.33 12.14 6.85
CA PRO A 164 -0.99 12.39 6.34
C PRO A 164 0.13 12.08 7.35
N PHE A 165 -0.19 11.63 8.56
CA PHE A 165 0.74 11.62 9.68
C PHE A 165 1.94 10.70 9.47
N MET A 166 1.76 9.54 8.83
CA MET A 166 2.90 8.66 8.54
C MET A 166 3.85 9.27 7.50
N VAL A 167 3.33 9.99 6.49
CA VAL A 167 4.16 10.73 5.53
C VAL A 167 4.90 11.87 6.25
N PHE A 168 4.22 12.63 7.12
CA PHE A 168 4.87 13.67 7.92
C PHE A 168 5.95 13.10 8.84
N GLU A 169 5.74 11.93 9.43
CA GLU A 169 6.75 11.27 10.24
C GLU A 169 7.96 10.82 9.40
N CYS A 170 7.77 10.32 8.17
CA CYS A 170 8.87 10.08 7.23
C CYS A 170 9.64 11.38 6.94
N MET A 171 8.94 12.47 6.64
CA MET A 171 9.54 13.78 6.39
C MET A 171 10.35 14.28 7.58
N ARG A 172 9.82 14.14 8.80
CA ARG A 172 10.48 14.51 10.04
C ARG A 172 11.77 13.70 10.27
N ARG A 173 11.67 12.36 10.17
CA ARG A 173 12.84 11.46 10.36
C ARG A 173 13.92 11.71 9.34
N LEU A 174 13.53 11.98 8.10
CA LEU A 174 14.46 12.17 7.00
C LEU A 174 14.83 13.64 6.76
N ASN A 175 14.35 14.56 7.60
CA ASN A 175 14.61 16.00 7.51
C ASN A 175 14.34 16.55 6.09
N VAL A 176 13.12 16.33 5.58
CA VAL A 176 12.67 16.82 4.27
C VAL A 176 11.44 17.72 4.45
N PHE A 177 11.52 18.94 3.92
CA PHE A 177 10.46 19.95 3.92
C PHE A 177 10.69 20.93 2.74
N PRO A 178 9.64 21.49 2.14
CA PRO A 178 8.20 21.32 2.38
C PRO A 178 7.63 20.04 1.69
N PRO A 179 6.34 19.68 1.96
CA PRO A 179 5.72 18.47 1.37
C PRO A 179 5.77 18.39 -0.16
N LYS A 180 5.73 19.53 -0.87
CA LYS A 180 5.87 19.55 -2.34
C LYS A 180 7.19 19.00 -2.87
N LEU A 181 8.18 18.73 -2.01
CA LEU A 181 9.43 18.05 -2.36
C LEU A 181 9.37 16.53 -2.08
N VAL A 182 8.19 16.00 -1.82
CA VAL A 182 7.93 14.60 -1.49
C VAL A 182 7.00 13.99 -2.51
N VAL A 183 7.29 12.75 -2.90
CA VAL A 183 6.40 11.89 -3.68
C VAL A 183 5.92 10.75 -2.78
N LYS A 184 4.62 10.53 -2.69
CA LYS A 184 4.03 9.32 -2.15
C LYS A 184 3.66 8.41 -3.33
N ALA A 185 4.23 7.21 -3.35
CA ALA A 185 3.97 6.20 -4.37
C ALA A 185 3.35 4.95 -3.74
N GLY A 186 2.25 4.47 -4.30
CA GLY A 186 1.52 3.33 -3.78
C GLY A 186 0.54 2.74 -4.79
N ASP A 187 -0.14 1.68 -4.38
CA ASP A 187 -1.01 0.88 -5.23
C ASP A 187 -2.50 0.93 -4.84
N THR A 188 -2.85 1.69 -3.80
CA THR A 188 -4.21 1.80 -3.29
C THR A 188 -4.75 3.23 -3.35
N VAL A 189 -6.09 3.36 -3.33
CA VAL A 189 -6.76 4.66 -3.13
C VAL A 189 -6.29 5.32 -1.83
N MET A 190 -6.03 4.53 -0.78
CA MET A 190 -5.56 5.05 0.52
C MET A 190 -4.17 5.66 0.42
N ASP A 191 -3.29 5.15 -0.44
CA ASP A 191 -1.97 5.74 -0.70
C ASP A 191 -2.09 7.09 -1.40
N ILE A 192 -2.96 7.16 -2.40
CA ILE A 192 -3.21 8.41 -3.13
C ILE A 192 -3.73 9.48 -2.16
N LEU A 193 -4.74 9.14 -1.36
CA LEU A 193 -5.31 10.07 -0.38
C LEU A 193 -4.31 10.47 0.72
N GLU A 194 -3.47 9.55 1.20
CA GLU A 194 -2.41 9.83 2.16
C GLU A 194 -1.43 10.89 1.62
N GLY A 195 -0.98 10.72 0.37
CA GLY A 195 -0.11 11.69 -0.30
C GLY A 195 -0.78 13.04 -0.53
N LYS A 196 -2.03 13.06 -1.01
CA LYS A 196 -2.81 14.29 -1.23
C LYS A 196 -3.04 15.05 0.08
N ASN A 197 -3.45 14.35 1.12
CA ASN A 197 -3.67 14.96 2.44
C ASN A 197 -2.36 15.49 3.06
N ALA A 198 -1.22 14.90 2.73
CA ALA A 198 0.09 15.40 3.12
C ALA A 198 0.55 16.64 2.31
N GLY A 199 -0.11 16.98 1.21
CA GLY A 199 0.36 18.00 0.27
C GLY A 199 1.61 17.57 -0.53
N ALA A 200 1.84 16.27 -0.61
CA ALA A 200 2.86 15.63 -1.44
C ALA A 200 2.32 15.31 -2.84
N TRP A 201 3.20 14.98 -3.77
CA TRP A 201 2.80 14.42 -5.06
C TRP A 201 2.38 12.96 -4.87
N SER A 202 1.21 12.59 -5.40
CA SER A 202 0.67 11.23 -5.30
C SER A 202 0.81 10.50 -6.62
N VAL A 203 1.48 9.33 -6.59
CA VAL A 203 1.72 8.49 -7.76
C VAL A 203 1.10 7.11 -7.52
N GLY A 204 0.13 6.75 -8.36
CA GLY A 204 -0.45 5.40 -8.40
C GLY A 204 0.39 4.46 -9.28
N ILE A 205 0.66 3.24 -8.80
CA ILE A 205 1.40 2.20 -9.53
C ILE A 205 0.44 1.06 -9.82
N ILE A 206 0.32 0.66 -11.09
CA ILE A 206 -0.69 -0.32 -11.53
C ILE A 206 -0.19 -1.75 -11.41
N LYS A 207 0.97 -2.06 -12.01
CA LYS A 207 1.52 -3.42 -12.05
C LYS A 207 1.90 -3.87 -10.64
N GLY A 208 1.40 -5.02 -10.26
CA GLY A 208 1.60 -5.55 -8.90
C GLY A 208 0.60 -5.03 -7.88
N SER A 209 -0.34 -4.15 -8.27
CA SER A 209 -1.27 -3.53 -7.34
C SER A 209 -2.38 -4.47 -6.83
N SER A 210 -2.88 -4.16 -5.65
CA SER A 210 -4.09 -4.77 -5.08
C SER A 210 -5.35 -4.45 -5.91
N VAL A 211 -5.37 -3.33 -6.64
CA VAL A 211 -6.48 -2.97 -7.54
C VAL A 211 -6.56 -3.92 -8.74
N VAL A 212 -5.41 -4.36 -9.26
CA VAL A 212 -5.34 -5.44 -10.26
C VAL A 212 -5.60 -6.78 -9.59
N GLY A 213 -5.06 -7.01 -8.39
CA GLY A 213 -5.39 -8.14 -7.51
C GLY A 213 -4.99 -9.52 -8.02
N LEU A 214 -4.09 -9.59 -9.01
CA LEU A 214 -3.57 -10.83 -9.58
C LEU A 214 -2.19 -11.15 -9.00
N SER A 215 -1.89 -12.44 -8.86
CA SER A 215 -0.52 -12.88 -8.61
C SER A 215 0.37 -12.56 -9.82
N GLU A 216 1.70 -12.54 -9.63
CA GLU A 216 2.66 -12.30 -10.70
C GLU A 216 2.50 -13.30 -11.86
N ALA A 217 2.21 -14.57 -11.54
CA ALA A 217 2.00 -15.61 -12.57
C ALA A 217 0.72 -15.39 -13.37
N GLU A 218 -0.40 -15.06 -12.70
CA GLU A 218 -1.67 -14.72 -13.36
C GLU A 218 -1.53 -13.48 -14.24
N TYR A 219 -0.89 -12.42 -13.71
CA TYR A 219 -0.65 -11.19 -14.47
C TYR A 219 0.18 -11.42 -15.73
N ASN A 220 1.27 -12.19 -15.62
CA ASN A 220 2.14 -12.51 -16.75
C ASN A 220 1.49 -13.46 -17.79
N ALA A 221 0.39 -14.13 -17.43
CA ALA A 221 -0.39 -14.97 -18.34
C ALA A 221 -1.50 -14.20 -19.09
N LEU A 222 -1.75 -12.93 -18.76
CA LEU A 222 -2.76 -12.10 -19.42
C LEU A 222 -2.43 -11.87 -20.89
N GLY A 223 -3.49 -11.84 -21.72
CA GLY A 223 -3.40 -11.29 -23.06
C GLY A 223 -3.27 -9.76 -23.05
N GLU A 224 -2.70 -9.21 -24.13
CA GLU A 224 -2.47 -7.75 -24.24
C GLU A 224 -3.77 -6.92 -24.03
N ALA A 225 -4.89 -7.38 -24.57
CA ALA A 225 -6.18 -6.71 -24.44
C ALA A 225 -6.70 -6.71 -23.00
N GLU A 226 -6.59 -7.84 -22.30
CA GLU A 226 -7.00 -7.99 -20.89
C GLU A 226 -6.12 -7.13 -19.98
N CYS A 227 -4.80 -7.13 -20.20
CA CYS A 227 -3.87 -6.30 -19.47
C CYS A 227 -4.21 -4.81 -19.63
N LYS A 228 -4.49 -4.37 -20.86
CA LYS A 228 -4.88 -2.98 -21.14
C LYS A 228 -6.18 -2.59 -20.43
N GLU A 229 -7.19 -3.44 -20.45
CA GLU A 229 -8.48 -3.18 -19.78
C GLU A 229 -8.28 -3.01 -18.26
N LEU A 230 -7.50 -3.91 -17.63
CA LEU A 230 -7.16 -3.82 -16.21
C LEU A 230 -6.39 -2.53 -15.88
N HIS A 231 -5.43 -2.15 -16.73
CA HIS A 231 -4.67 -0.91 -16.55
C HIS A 231 -5.56 0.32 -16.67
N GLU A 232 -6.46 0.38 -17.63
CA GLU A 232 -7.40 1.49 -17.81
C GLU A 232 -8.34 1.61 -16.59
N LYS A 233 -8.84 0.49 -16.07
CA LYS A 233 -9.66 0.45 -14.85
C LYS A 233 -8.88 0.97 -13.64
N ALA A 234 -7.68 0.48 -13.40
CA ALA A 234 -6.84 0.90 -12.28
C ALA A 234 -6.46 2.39 -12.39
N ARG A 235 -6.08 2.84 -13.58
CA ARG A 235 -5.77 4.25 -13.87
C ARG A 235 -6.95 5.16 -13.54
N LYS A 236 -8.17 4.78 -13.95
CA LYS A 236 -9.38 5.52 -13.65
C LYS A 236 -9.59 5.65 -12.13
N ILE A 237 -9.47 4.56 -11.40
CA ILE A 237 -9.63 4.54 -9.93
C ILE A 237 -8.64 5.50 -9.26
N TYR A 238 -7.36 5.47 -9.63
CA TYR A 238 -6.35 6.35 -9.03
C TYR A 238 -6.55 7.82 -9.42
N MET A 239 -6.92 8.10 -10.66
CA MET A 239 -7.22 9.46 -11.09
C MET A 239 -8.45 10.04 -10.38
N GLU A 240 -9.50 9.24 -10.19
CA GLU A 240 -10.70 9.64 -9.42
C GLU A 240 -10.36 9.90 -7.93
N ALA A 241 -9.37 9.17 -7.37
CA ALA A 241 -8.86 9.42 -6.03
C ALA A 241 -7.96 10.68 -5.94
N GLY A 242 -7.61 11.30 -7.07
CA GLY A 242 -6.83 12.53 -7.15
C GLY A 242 -5.33 12.33 -7.32
N ALA A 243 -4.87 11.18 -7.85
CA ALA A 243 -3.47 10.96 -8.17
C ALA A 243 -2.95 12.05 -9.13
N ASP A 244 -1.75 12.58 -8.86
CA ASP A 244 -1.10 13.53 -9.74
C ASP A 244 -0.52 12.82 -10.99
N TYR A 245 -0.05 11.58 -10.78
CA TYR A 245 0.44 10.70 -11.83
C TYR A 245 -0.01 9.26 -11.59
N VAL A 246 -0.17 8.51 -12.69
CA VAL A 246 -0.41 7.07 -12.66
C VAL A 246 0.54 6.42 -13.65
N ILE A 247 1.37 5.51 -13.16
CA ILE A 247 2.34 4.74 -13.95
C ILE A 247 1.93 3.27 -14.02
N GLU A 248 2.32 2.62 -15.11
CA GLU A 248 2.03 1.19 -15.28
C GLU A 248 3.00 0.33 -14.51
N ASP A 249 4.28 0.67 -14.54
CA ASP A 249 5.36 -0.07 -13.90
C ASP A 249 6.19 0.87 -13.01
N ILE A 250 6.65 0.38 -11.85
CA ILE A 250 7.45 1.16 -10.90
C ILE A 250 8.72 1.74 -11.53
N THR A 251 9.25 1.11 -12.57
CA THR A 251 10.45 1.55 -13.29
C THR A 251 10.28 2.89 -14.01
N GLU A 252 9.04 3.35 -14.22
CA GLU A 252 8.74 4.67 -14.79
C GLU A 252 8.88 5.83 -13.78
N LEU A 253 8.95 5.52 -12.48
CA LEU A 253 8.93 6.54 -11.43
C LEU A 253 10.07 7.58 -11.54
N PRO A 254 11.32 7.24 -11.90
CA PRO A 254 12.37 8.22 -12.12
C PRO A 254 12.02 9.26 -13.20
N GLU A 255 11.31 8.88 -14.25
CA GLU A 255 10.86 9.80 -15.30
C GLU A 255 9.76 10.73 -14.80
N VAL A 256 8.83 10.22 -13.99
CA VAL A 256 7.80 11.04 -13.34
C VAL A 256 8.46 12.07 -12.42
N ILE A 257 9.45 11.69 -11.63
CA ILE A 257 10.19 12.62 -10.77
C ILE A 257 10.91 13.70 -11.59
N ALA A 258 11.47 13.35 -12.74
CA ALA A 258 12.08 14.32 -13.64
C ALA A 258 11.03 15.33 -14.16
N LYS A 259 9.82 14.90 -14.50
CA LYS A 259 8.69 15.77 -14.90
C LYS A 259 8.28 16.71 -13.75
N ILE A 260 8.10 16.18 -12.55
CA ILE A 260 7.77 16.98 -11.35
C ILE A 260 8.87 18.03 -11.08
N ASN A 261 10.14 17.65 -11.17
CA ASN A 261 11.25 18.59 -10.99
C ASN A 261 11.25 19.72 -12.04
N ALA A 262 10.83 19.42 -13.27
CA ALA A 262 10.67 20.44 -14.30
C ALA A 262 9.48 21.38 -14.01
N GLU A 263 8.44 20.91 -13.36
CA GLU A 263 7.31 21.74 -12.91
C GLU A 263 7.69 22.63 -11.73
N LEU A 264 8.42 22.09 -10.75
CA LEU A 264 8.89 22.83 -9.57
C LEU A 264 9.93 23.94 -9.91
N ALA A 265 10.54 23.86 -11.08
CA ALA A 265 11.53 24.82 -11.55
C ALA A 265 10.92 26.05 -12.27
N LYS A 266 9.61 26.03 -12.53
CA LYS A 266 8.85 27.15 -13.15
C LYS A 266 8.41 28.16 -12.10
#